data_63c8d16791ffef0861d3c4fb255e975e
#
_entry.id   63c8d16791ffef0861d3c4fb255e975e
#
_cell.length_a   1.000
_cell.length_b   1.000
_cell.length_c   1.000
_cell.angle_alpha   90.00
_cell.angle_beta   90.00
_cell.angle_gamma   90.00
#
_symmetry.space_group_name_H-M   'P 1'
#
loop_
_entity.id
_entity.type
_entity.pdbx_description
1 polymer ?
#
loop_
_entity_poly.entity_id
_entity_poly.type
_entity_poly.pdbx_seq_one_letter_code
_entity_poly.pdbx_strand_id
1 'polypeptide(L)'
;MWHSDTLGVIRTPKEITVNGVQHPRQIFRKWSKAELAAIGITPARVEVPDSRYYNTGAETLTLVDGETVISYAETERDVEQLKENIIAKIKANVGSLLSSSDWRVIREADGGTVMSDAWKTYRNEVRAHGNSLESGVEAFASLQAIKNFQNHPVVEVRYESTYDDEGNETIGPETKDHNRTVDKTTWGWPVAPDAEVDPYHVEYK
;
A
#
# COMPACT_ATOMS: atom_id res chain seq x y z
N MET A 1 7.51 -7.46 22.97
CA MET A 1 8.91 -7.00 23.06
C MET A 1 9.08 -6.30 24.40
N TRP A 2 10.29 -6.23 24.92
CA TRP A 2 10.60 -5.60 26.21
C TRP A 2 11.92 -4.84 26.12
N HIS A 3 12.13 -3.94 27.05
CA HIS A 3 13.37 -3.18 27.20
C HIS A 3 13.84 -3.24 28.64
N SER A 4 15.13 -3.18 28.85
CA SER A 4 15.77 -2.97 30.15
C SER A 4 17.00 -2.10 29.97
N ASP A 5 17.24 -1.15 30.87
CA ASP A 5 18.39 -0.25 30.79
C ASP A 5 19.73 -0.98 30.83
N THR A 6 19.77 -2.18 31.45
CA THR A 6 20.98 -2.98 31.55
C THR A 6 21.15 -4.02 30.41
N LEU A 7 20.04 -4.53 29.85
CA LEU A 7 20.03 -5.58 28.85
C LEU A 7 19.69 -5.07 27.43
N GLY A 8 19.28 -3.81 27.31
CA GLY A 8 18.77 -3.24 26.08
C GLY A 8 17.44 -3.85 25.64
N VAL A 9 17.19 -3.86 24.32
CA VAL A 9 15.94 -4.37 23.73
C VAL A 9 15.91 -5.89 23.71
N ILE A 10 14.89 -6.45 24.32
CA ILE A 10 14.62 -7.90 24.39
C ILE A 10 13.51 -8.22 23.37
N ARG A 11 13.87 -8.63 22.18
CA ARG A 11 12.93 -8.89 21.07
C ARG A 11 12.12 -10.16 21.25
N THR A 12 12.74 -11.18 21.86
CA THR A 12 12.12 -12.50 22.11
C THR A 12 12.34 -12.93 23.54
N PRO A 13 11.37 -13.62 24.17
CA PRO A 13 11.55 -14.20 25.49
C PRO A 13 12.78 -15.12 25.55
N LYS A 14 13.72 -14.80 26.41
CA LYS A 14 14.94 -15.57 26.68
C LYS A 14 15.22 -15.58 28.16
N GLU A 15 16.11 -16.44 28.59
CA GLU A 15 16.68 -16.38 29.94
C GLU A 15 17.52 -15.12 30.08
N ILE A 16 17.40 -14.44 31.21
CA ILE A 16 18.10 -13.19 31.49
C ILE A 16 18.65 -13.18 32.91
N THR A 17 19.70 -12.42 33.14
CA THR A 17 20.24 -12.14 34.46
C THR A 17 20.07 -10.66 34.76
N VAL A 18 19.36 -10.34 35.82
CA VAL A 18 19.14 -8.96 36.28
C VAL A 18 19.55 -8.88 37.76
N ASN A 19 20.38 -7.89 38.08
CA ASN A 19 20.90 -7.69 39.45
C ASN A 19 21.55 -8.95 40.07
N GLY A 20 22.21 -9.78 39.24
CA GLY A 20 22.85 -11.03 39.68
C GLY A 20 21.89 -12.21 39.86
N VAL A 21 20.60 -12.02 39.63
CA VAL A 21 19.58 -13.09 39.70
C VAL A 21 19.21 -13.55 38.32
N GLN A 22 19.28 -14.86 38.10
CA GLN A 22 18.92 -15.50 36.84
C GLN A 22 17.40 -15.73 36.80
N HIS A 23 16.77 -15.25 35.73
CA HIS A 23 15.34 -15.36 35.51
C HIS A 23 15.07 -16.21 34.25
N PRO A 24 14.19 -17.22 34.35
CA PRO A 24 13.86 -18.05 33.20
C PRO A 24 12.97 -17.30 32.22
N ARG A 25 12.99 -17.71 30.92
CA ARG A 25 12.18 -17.10 29.85
C ARG A 25 10.68 -16.99 30.14
N GLN A 26 10.16 -17.83 31.04
CA GLN A 26 8.72 -17.87 31.38
C GLN A 26 8.23 -16.62 32.09
N ILE A 27 9.12 -15.79 32.69
CA ILE A 27 8.72 -14.53 33.31
C ILE A 27 7.99 -13.62 32.35
N PHE A 28 8.40 -13.56 31.07
CA PHE A 28 7.79 -12.74 30.02
C PHE A 28 6.34 -13.15 29.66
N ARG A 29 5.88 -14.31 30.14
CA ARG A 29 4.51 -14.79 29.91
C ARG A 29 3.69 -14.88 31.18
N LYS A 30 4.36 -15.10 32.34
CA LYS A 30 3.70 -15.39 33.62
C LYS A 30 3.62 -14.18 34.52
N TRP A 31 4.61 -13.29 34.43
CA TRP A 31 4.67 -12.12 35.29
C TRP A 31 3.83 -10.98 34.74
N SER A 32 3.22 -10.22 35.63
CA SER A 32 2.54 -8.97 35.32
C SER A 32 3.54 -7.90 34.85
N LYS A 33 3.03 -6.83 34.22
CA LYS A 33 3.85 -5.66 33.86
C LYS A 33 4.52 -5.05 35.10
N ALA A 34 3.84 -5.04 36.27
CA ALA A 34 4.38 -4.49 37.49
C ALA A 34 5.54 -5.34 38.06
N GLU A 35 5.44 -6.66 38.01
CA GLU A 35 6.51 -7.57 38.43
C GLU A 35 7.73 -7.47 37.55
N LEU A 36 7.55 -7.34 36.23
CA LEU A 36 8.65 -7.12 35.31
C LEU A 36 9.29 -5.73 35.53
N ALA A 37 8.48 -4.69 35.76
CA ALA A 37 8.99 -3.35 36.06
C ALA A 37 9.80 -3.31 37.36
N ALA A 38 9.43 -4.10 38.35
CA ALA A 38 10.16 -4.21 39.65
C ALA A 38 11.60 -4.71 39.46
N ILE A 39 11.90 -5.43 38.38
CA ILE A 39 13.26 -5.84 38.00
C ILE A 39 13.85 -5.02 36.86
N GLY A 40 13.26 -3.88 36.53
CA GLY A 40 13.75 -2.96 35.50
C GLY A 40 13.47 -3.42 34.07
N ILE A 41 12.40 -4.19 33.85
CA ILE A 41 11.94 -4.62 32.52
C ILE A 41 10.61 -3.97 32.22
N THR A 42 10.55 -3.17 31.16
CA THR A 42 9.35 -2.52 30.68
C THR A 42 8.87 -3.15 29.36
N PRO A 43 7.57 -3.17 29.08
CA PRO A 43 7.08 -3.45 27.75
C PRO A 43 7.72 -2.49 26.74
N ALA A 44 7.94 -2.97 25.52
CA ALA A 44 8.51 -2.12 24.47
C ALA A 44 7.75 -2.29 23.15
N ARG A 45 7.53 -1.19 22.45
CA ARG A 45 7.01 -1.14 21.08
C ARG A 45 7.98 -0.40 20.16
N VAL A 46 7.92 -0.71 18.89
CA VAL A 46 8.74 -0.07 17.87
C VAL A 46 7.85 0.76 16.97
N GLU A 47 8.23 2.00 16.78
CA GLU A 47 7.65 2.92 15.80
C GLU A 47 8.67 3.11 14.68
N VAL A 48 8.43 2.45 13.55
CA VAL A 48 9.29 2.55 12.37
C VAL A 48 8.69 3.52 11.37
N PRO A 49 9.45 4.50 10.89
CA PRO A 49 9.01 5.38 9.80
C PRO A 49 8.65 4.59 8.55
N ASP A 50 7.69 5.10 7.79
CA ASP A 50 7.34 4.49 6.51
C ASP A 50 8.51 4.62 5.52
N SER A 51 9.18 3.51 5.26
CA SER A 51 10.36 3.44 4.40
C SER A 51 10.10 3.85 2.94
N ARG A 52 8.84 3.97 2.53
CA ARG A 52 8.49 4.53 1.22
C ARG A 52 8.89 6.00 1.12
N TYR A 53 8.82 6.73 2.24
CA TYR A 53 8.93 8.18 2.30
C TYR A 53 10.11 8.68 3.12
N TYR A 54 10.63 7.87 4.04
CA TYR A 54 11.67 8.26 4.98
C TYR A 54 12.86 7.30 4.97
N ASN A 55 14.03 7.87 5.14
CA ASN A 55 15.20 7.14 5.57
C ASN A 55 15.23 7.14 7.09
N THR A 56 15.50 5.97 7.68
CA THR A 56 15.65 5.83 9.13
C THR A 56 17.08 6.15 9.56
N GLY A 57 17.19 6.99 10.59
CA GLY A 57 18.45 7.35 11.23
C GLY A 57 18.65 6.65 12.58
N ALA A 58 19.22 7.38 13.54
CA ALA A 58 19.54 6.87 14.86
C ALA A 58 18.29 6.43 15.64
N GLU A 59 18.44 5.34 16.40
CA GLU A 59 17.44 4.83 17.32
C GLU A 59 17.38 5.73 18.57
N THR A 60 16.16 5.97 19.06
CA THR A 60 15.89 6.70 20.30
C THR A 60 14.91 5.89 21.15
N LEU A 61 15.21 5.79 22.43
CA LEU A 61 14.39 5.13 23.43
C LEU A 61 13.71 6.17 24.32
N THR A 62 12.39 6.14 24.39
CA THR A 62 11.61 7.02 25.28
C THR A 62 10.64 6.18 26.10
N LEU A 63 10.45 6.54 27.38
CA LEU A 63 9.45 5.91 28.23
C LEU A 63 8.15 6.73 28.15
N VAL A 64 7.07 6.12 27.70
CA VAL A 64 5.74 6.72 27.57
C VAL A 64 4.73 5.81 28.27
N ASP A 65 4.04 6.33 29.27
CA ASP A 65 3.01 5.59 30.04
C ASP A 65 3.46 4.21 30.55
N GLY A 66 4.74 4.10 30.94
CA GLY A 66 5.32 2.85 31.44
C GLY A 66 5.69 1.84 30.36
N GLU A 67 5.65 2.21 29.10
CA GLU A 67 6.11 1.44 27.96
C GLU A 67 7.31 2.11 27.28
N THR A 68 8.34 1.36 26.95
CA THR A 68 9.46 1.88 26.18
C THR A 68 9.10 1.98 24.68
N VAL A 69 9.11 3.17 24.14
CA VAL A 69 8.91 3.42 22.71
C VAL A 69 10.27 3.52 22.04
N ILE A 70 10.51 2.62 21.09
CA ILE A 70 11.71 2.61 20.25
C ILE A 70 11.34 3.33 18.96
N SER A 71 11.83 4.55 18.79
CA SER A 71 11.61 5.37 17.59
C SER A 71 12.92 5.59 16.85
N TYR A 72 12.83 6.04 15.61
CA TYR A 72 13.98 6.30 14.76
C TYR A 72 13.92 7.74 14.25
N ALA A 73 15.07 8.39 14.16
CA ALA A 73 15.17 9.68 13.48
C ALA A 73 14.71 9.50 12.02
N GLU A 74 13.94 10.47 11.53
CA GLU A 74 13.36 10.46 10.19
C GLU A 74 14.03 11.52 9.33
N THR A 75 14.41 11.14 8.12
CA THR A 75 14.84 12.07 7.08
C THR A 75 13.99 11.82 5.85
N GLU A 76 13.30 12.85 5.36
CA GLU A 76 12.52 12.73 4.13
C GLU A 76 13.39 12.28 2.97
N ARG A 77 12.86 11.37 2.15
CA ARG A 77 13.49 11.00 0.89
C ARG A 77 13.34 12.13 -0.12
N ASP A 78 14.26 12.18 -1.04
CA ASP A 78 14.25 13.16 -2.12
C ASP A 78 12.93 13.08 -2.92
N VAL A 79 12.23 14.22 -2.99
CA VAL A 79 10.91 14.32 -3.63
C VAL A 79 11.02 14.05 -5.14
N GLU A 80 12.06 14.56 -5.81
CA GLU A 80 12.23 14.35 -7.25
C GLU A 80 12.52 12.88 -7.55
N GLN A 81 13.34 12.22 -6.76
CA GLN A 81 13.58 10.78 -6.90
C GLN A 81 12.31 9.95 -6.69
N LEU A 82 11.45 10.36 -5.74
CA LEU A 82 10.17 9.70 -5.51
C LEU A 82 9.22 9.89 -6.70
N LYS A 83 9.17 11.09 -7.29
CA LYS A 83 8.39 11.38 -8.50
C LYS A 83 8.86 10.53 -9.68
N GLU A 84 10.16 10.45 -9.93
CA GLU A 84 10.73 9.60 -10.97
C GLU A 84 10.32 8.13 -10.82
N ASN A 85 10.38 7.60 -9.60
CA ASN A 85 9.97 6.22 -9.31
C ASN A 85 8.46 5.98 -9.57
N ILE A 86 7.62 6.96 -9.22
CA ILE A 86 6.17 6.89 -9.45
C ILE A 86 5.87 6.94 -10.95
N ILE A 87 6.50 7.85 -11.69
CA ILE A 87 6.35 7.97 -13.14
C ILE A 87 6.81 6.69 -13.85
N ALA A 88 7.93 6.12 -13.43
CA ALA A 88 8.40 4.83 -13.96
C ALA A 88 7.37 3.71 -13.74
N LYS A 89 6.74 3.68 -12.57
CA LYS A 89 5.66 2.71 -12.25
C LYS A 89 4.42 2.93 -13.12
N ILE A 90 4.00 4.18 -13.33
CA ILE A 90 2.88 4.53 -14.22
C ILE A 90 3.17 4.04 -15.64
N LYS A 91 4.37 4.35 -16.20
CA LYS A 91 4.79 3.91 -17.53
C LYS A 91 4.81 2.38 -17.68
N ALA A 92 5.29 1.68 -16.64
CA ALA A 92 5.28 0.22 -16.62
C ALA A 92 3.85 -0.34 -16.66
N ASN A 93 2.90 0.27 -15.92
CA ASN A 93 1.50 -0.12 -15.94
C ASN A 93 0.86 0.14 -17.31
N VAL A 94 1.10 1.30 -17.94
CA VAL A 94 0.66 1.57 -19.32
C VAL A 94 1.16 0.50 -20.28
N GLY A 95 2.47 0.20 -20.24
CA GLY A 95 3.08 -0.85 -21.05
C GLY A 95 2.43 -2.21 -20.85
N SER A 96 2.22 -2.60 -19.60
CA SER A 96 1.58 -3.87 -19.23
C SER A 96 0.16 -3.99 -19.78
N LEU A 97 -0.66 -2.95 -19.58
CA LEU A 97 -2.06 -2.92 -20.05
C LEU A 97 -2.17 -2.95 -21.60
N LEU A 98 -1.26 -2.28 -22.30
CA LEU A 98 -1.27 -2.24 -23.75
C LEU A 98 -0.73 -3.51 -24.40
N SER A 99 0.20 -4.21 -23.73
CA SER A 99 0.91 -5.37 -24.28
C SER A 99 -0.02 -6.52 -24.72
N SER A 100 -1.10 -6.75 -23.99
CA SER A 100 -2.09 -7.80 -24.30
C SER A 100 -2.78 -7.59 -25.66
N SER A 101 -2.81 -6.36 -26.16
CA SER A 101 -3.46 -5.98 -27.40
C SER A 101 -2.50 -5.54 -28.53
N ASP A 102 -1.17 -5.54 -28.31
CA ASP A 102 -0.19 -5.09 -29.31
C ASP A 102 -0.20 -5.96 -30.57
N TRP A 103 -0.44 -7.26 -30.46
CA TRP A 103 -0.57 -8.15 -31.57
C TRP A 103 -1.72 -7.75 -32.53
N ARG A 104 -2.76 -7.08 -32.02
CA ARG A 104 -3.90 -6.58 -32.83
C ARG A 104 -3.44 -5.42 -33.71
N VAL A 105 -2.57 -4.54 -33.19
CA VAL A 105 -1.97 -3.42 -33.95
C VAL A 105 -1.09 -3.97 -35.07
N ILE A 106 -0.24 -4.93 -34.73
CA ILE A 106 0.67 -5.57 -35.70
C ILE A 106 -0.14 -6.25 -36.80
N ARG A 107 -1.17 -7.03 -36.46
CA ARG A 107 -2.01 -7.71 -37.44
C ARG A 107 -2.73 -6.73 -38.39
N GLU A 108 -3.26 -5.60 -37.87
CA GLU A 108 -3.87 -4.55 -38.71
C GLU A 108 -2.84 -3.93 -39.65
N ALA A 109 -1.63 -3.65 -39.15
CA ALA A 109 -0.54 -3.08 -39.97
C ALA A 109 -0.04 -4.01 -41.07
N ASP A 110 -0.07 -5.33 -40.85
CA ASP A 110 0.30 -6.35 -41.85
C ASP A 110 -0.83 -6.65 -42.86
N GLY A 111 -1.90 -5.84 -42.87
CA GLY A 111 -3.04 -6.02 -43.80
C GLY A 111 -4.04 -7.10 -43.40
N GLY A 112 -3.97 -7.56 -42.14
CA GLY A 112 -4.93 -8.53 -41.55
C GLY A 112 -6.20 -7.85 -41.04
N THR A 113 -6.88 -8.51 -40.12
CA THR A 113 -8.15 -8.00 -39.56
C THR A 113 -7.94 -6.69 -38.81
N VAL A 114 -8.76 -5.69 -39.17
CA VAL A 114 -8.78 -4.37 -38.51
C VAL A 114 -9.13 -4.53 -37.02
N MET A 115 -8.43 -3.79 -36.16
CA MET A 115 -8.73 -3.71 -34.73
C MET A 115 -10.10 -3.07 -34.53
N SER A 116 -10.93 -3.68 -33.67
CA SER A 116 -12.24 -3.12 -33.34
C SER A 116 -12.13 -1.76 -32.64
N ASP A 117 -13.18 -0.93 -32.78
CA ASP A 117 -13.22 0.39 -32.15
C ASP A 117 -13.14 0.32 -30.62
N ALA A 118 -13.71 -0.72 -30.01
CA ALA A 118 -13.63 -0.95 -28.56
C ALA A 118 -12.16 -1.07 -28.11
N TRP A 119 -11.33 -1.83 -28.82
CA TRP A 119 -9.91 -1.96 -28.51
C TRP A 119 -9.12 -0.67 -28.80
N LYS A 120 -9.47 0.08 -29.84
CA LYS A 120 -8.85 1.39 -30.14
C LYS A 120 -9.17 2.38 -29.02
N THR A 121 -10.43 2.43 -28.58
CA THR A 121 -10.89 3.29 -27.48
C THR A 121 -10.15 2.93 -26.19
N TYR A 122 -10.16 1.67 -25.77
CA TYR A 122 -9.43 1.20 -24.60
C TYR A 122 -7.96 1.63 -24.60
N ARG A 123 -7.25 1.39 -25.70
CA ARG A 123 -5.83 1.78 -25.83
C ARG A 123 -5.60 3.28 -25.72
N ASN A 124 -6.52 4.09 -26.25
CA ASN A 124 -6.44 5.55 -26.14
C ASN A 124 -6.72 6.01 -24.71
N GLU A 125 -7.70 5.42 -24.04
CA GLU A 125 -8.03 5.71 -22.63
C GLU A 125 -6.88 5.33 -21.70
N VAL A 126 -6.25 4.17 -21.88
CA VAL A 126 -5.07 3.76 -21.11
C VAL A 126 -3.95 4.80 -21.24
N ARG A 127 -3.64 5.27 -22.47
CA ARG A 127 -2.61 6.30 -22.68
C ARG A 127 -3.00 7.64 -22.08
N ALA A 128 -4.26 8.05 -22.26
CA ALA A 128 -4.76 9.32 -21.71
C ALA A 128 -4.71 9.33 -20.18
N HIS A 129 -5.11 8.22 -19.55
CA HIS A 129 -5.05 8.07 -18.09
C HIS A 129 -3.60 8.10 -17.59
N GLY A 130 -2.69 7.36 -18.23
CA GLY A 130 -1.26 7.39 -17.89
C GLY A 130 -0.67 8.80 -17.98
N ASN A 131 -0.89 9.50 -19.09
CA ASN A 131 -0.41 10.88 -19.27
C ASN A 131 -0.97 11.83 -18.21
N SER A 132 -2.25 11.68 -17.84
CA SER A 132 -2.88 12.49 -16.77
C SER A 132 -2.22 12.25 -15.43
N LEU A 133 -1.95 10.98 -15.08
CA LEU A 133 -1.26 10.64 -13.84
C LEU A 133 0.18 11.17 -13.84
N GLU A 134 0.93 11.00 -14.93
CA GLU A 134 2.30 11.52 -15.05
C GLU A 134 2.34 13.03 -14.82
N SER A 135 1.50 13.78 -15.54
CA SER A 135 1.43 15.25 -15.39
C SER A 135 1.03 15.67 -13.97
N GLY A 136 0.12 14.90 -13.32
CA GLY A 136 -0.25 15.15 -11.94
C GLY A 136 0.94 14.95 -10.98
N VAL A 137 1.74 13.89 -11.18
CA VAL A 137 2.93 13.60 -10.37
C VAL A 137 4.03 14.65 -10.58
N GLU A 138 4.26 15.08 -11.81
CA GLU A 138 5.23 16.13 -12.14
C GLU A 138 4.94 17.44 -11.38
N ALA A 139 3.67 17.75 -11.16
CA ALA A 139 3.22 18.95 -10.44
C ALA A 139 3.41 18.87 -8.91
N PHE A 140 3.79 17.73 -8.34
CA PHE A 140 3.97 17.62 -6.88
C PHE A 140 5.17 18.42 -6.39
N ALA A 141 4.92 19.31 -5.42
CA ALA A 141 5.92 20.17 -4.81
C ALA A 141 6.37 19.70 -3.41
N SER A 142 5.79 18.61 -2.88
CA SER A 142 6.07 18.16 -1.52
C SER A 142 5.85 16.65 -1.34
N LEU A 143 6.52 16.09 -0.33
CA LEU A 143 6.32 14.72 0.10
C LEU A 143 4.85 14.45 0.49
N GLN A 144 4.15 15.44 1.07
CA GLN A 144 2.75 15.27 1.45
C GLN A 144 1.83 15.07 0.22
N ALA A 145 2.10 15.74 -0.90
CA ALA A 145 1.36 15.52 -2.15
C ALA A 145 1.55 14.08 -2.66
N ILE A 146 2.78 13.55 -2.59
CA ILE A 146 3.08 12.16 -2.94
C ILE A 146 2.33 11.18 -2.03
N LYS A 147 2.35 11.41 -0.72
CA LYS A 147 1.62 10.58 0.25
C LYS A 147 0.12 10.54 -0.03
N ASN A 148 -0.48 11.71 -0.32
CA ASN A 148 -1.90 11.80 -0.63
C ASN A 148 -2.25 11.07 -1.93
N PHE A 149 -1.36 11.09 -2.91
CA PHE A 149 -1.52 10.36 -4.16
C PHE A 149 -1.45 8.84 -3.97
N GLN A 150 -0.49 8.35 -3.18
CA GLN A 150 -0.27 6.93 -2.93
C GLN A 150 -1.18 6.34 -1.84
N ASN A 151 -1.81 7.18 -1.04
CA ASN A 151 -2.77 6.77 -0.01
C ASN A 151 -4.08 7.53 -0.19
N HIS A 152 -4.56 7.61 -1.43
CA HIS A 152 -5.80 8.33 -1.76
C HIS A 152 -7.00 7.62 -1.11
N PRO A 153 -7.79 8.32 -0.27
CA PRO A 153 -8.97 7.72 0.33
C PRO A 153 -10.05 7.51 -0.73
N VAL A 154 -10.66 6.36 -0.72
CA VAL A 154 -11.83 6.02 -1.54
C VAL A 154 -12.84 5.27 -0.70
N VAL A 155 -14.11 5.41 -1.06
CA VAL A 155 -15.18 4.54 -0.58
C VAL A 155 -15.48 3.55 -1.70
N GLU A 156 -15.23 2.27 -1.46
CA GLU A 156 -15.59 1.21 -2.38
C GLU A 156 -16.99 0.71 -2.02
N VAL A 157 -17.94 0.94 -2.92
CA VAL A 157 -19.31 0.46 -2.80
C VAL A 157 -19.49 -0.71 -3.74
N ARG A 158 -19.92 -1.84 -3.23
CA ARG A 158 -20.17 -3.06 -4.00
C ARG A 158 -21.67 -3.33 -4.07
N TYR A 159 -22.12 -3.61 -5.27
CA TYR A 159 -23.49 -4.04 -5.57
C TYR A 159 -23.44 -5.47 -6.10
N GLU A 160 -24.39 -6.29 -5.71
CA GLU A 160 -24.58 -7.60 -6.32
C GLU A 160 -25.18 -7.41 -7.72
N SER A 161 -24.50 -7.92 -8.74
CA SER A 161 -24.96 -7.83 -10.12
C SER A 161 -25.42 -9.21 -10.60
N THR A 162 -26.56 -9.24 -11.29
CA THR A 162 -27.04 -10.42 -12.02
C THR A 162 -27.12 -10.08 -13.49
N TYR A 163 -26.84 -11.10 -14.34
CA TYR A 163 -26.88 -10.95 -15.78
C TYR A 163 -27.94 -11.92 -16.34
N ASP A 164 -28.77 -11.43 -17.25
CA ASP A 164 -29.70 -12.30 -17.98
C ASP A 164 -29.01 -13.07 -19.14
N ASP A 165 -29.75 -13.95 -19.81
CA ASP A 165 -29.22 -14.77 -20.89
C ASP A 165 -28.77 -13.94 -22.11
N GLU A 166 -29.24 -12.69 -22.23
CA GLU A 166 -28.87 -11.72 -23.26
C GLU A 166 -27.66 -10.86 -22.83
N GLY A 167 -27.17 -11.02 -21.57
CA GLY A 167 -26.01 -10.29 -21.04
C GLY A 167 -26.35 -8.89 -20.48
N ASN A 168 -27.64 -8.59 -20.24
CA ASN A 168 -28.02 -7.33 -19.61
C ASN A 168 -27.81 -7.42 -18.10
N GLU A 169 -27.13 -6.40 -17.53
CA GLU A 169 -26.85 -6.31 -16.10
C GLU A 169 -28.04 -5.76 -15.33
N THR A 170 -28.38 -6.42 -14.22
CA THR A 170 -29.27 -5.87 -13.18
C THR A 170 -28.46 -5.67 -11.91
N ILE A 171 -28.30 -4.41 -11.50
CA ILE A 171 -27.59 -4.04 -10.27
C ILE A 171 -28.53 -4.24 -9.08
N GLY A 172 -28.14 -5.12 -8.18
CA GLY A 172 -28.85 -5.43 -6.94
C GLY A 172 -28.62 -4.38 -5.83
N PRO A 173 -29.08 -4.65 -4.62
CA PRO A 173 -28.88 -3.77 -3.49
C PRO A 173 -27.39 -3.67 -3.12
N GLU A 174 -26.99 -2.54 -2.56
CA GLU A 174 -25.68 -2.31 -2.01
C GLU A 174 -25.33 -3.38 -0.96
N THR A 175 -24.21 -4.07 -1.14
CA THR A 175 -23.81 -5.17 -0.27
C THR A 175 -22.81 -4.73 0.80
N LYS A 176 -21.94 -3.74 0.51
CA LYS A 176 -20.91 -3.28 1.43
C LYS A 176 -20.26 -1.96 1.01
N ASP A 177 -20.12 -1.05 2.00
CA ASP A 177 -19.24 0.11 1.91
C ASP A 177 -17.91 -0.18 2.62
N HIS A 178 -16.79 0.02 1.93
CA HIS A 178 -15.47 -0.10 2.50
C HIS A 178 -14.67 1.19 2.32
N ASN A 179 -14.36 1.85 3.44
CA ASN A 179 -13.35 2.91 3.44
C ASN A 179 -11.98 2.27 3.27
N ARG A 180 -11.28 2.64 2.20
CA ARG A 180 -9.91 2.18 1.96
C ARG A 180 -9.06 3.29 1.35
N THR A 181 -7.76 3.07 1.34
CA THR A 181 -6.83 3.91 0.60
C THR A 181 -6.32 3.16 -0.62
N VAL A 182 -6.16 3.87 -1.73
CA VAL A 182 -5.61 3.33 -2.98
C VAL A 182 -4.37 4.10 -3.40
N ASP A 183 -3.43 3.41 -4.02
CA ASP A 183 -2.34 4.03 -4.76
C ASP A 183 -2.84 4.35 -6.18
N LYS A 184 -2.92 5.62 -6.53
CA LYS A 184 -3.41 6.06 -7.85
C LYS A 184 -2.60 5.53 -9.02
N THR A 185 -1.38 5.04 -8.79
CA THR A 185 -0.62 4.36 -9.86
C THR A 185 -1.25 3.05 -10.32
N THR A 186 -2.07 2.43 -9.48
CA THR A 186 -2.70 1.13 -9.75
C THR A 186 -4.23 1.19 -9.83
N TRP A 187 -4.82 2.36 -9.63
CA TRP A 187 -6.26 2.54 -9.52
C TRP A 187 -6.84 3.38 -10.67
N GLY A 188 -8.09 3.09 -11.04
CA GLY A 188 -8.85 3.86 -12.03
C GLY A 188 -8.44 3.61 -13.48
N TRP A 189 -7.69 2.52 -13.76
CA TRP A 189 -7.33 2.16 -15.12
C TRP A 189 -8.54 1.63 -15.91
N PRO A 190 -8.61 1.92 -17.23
CA PRO A 190 -9.62 1.37 -18.11
C PRO A 190 -9.63 -0.17 -18.09
N VAL A 191 -10.81 -0.75 -18.23
CA VAL A 191 -11.01 -2.20 -18.30
C VAL A 191 -10.92 -2.66 -19.75
N ALA A 192 -10.21 -3.76 -20.00
CA ALA A 192 -10.06 -4.32 -21.34
C ALA A 192 -11.41 -4.87 -21.87
N PRO A 193 -11.68 -4.74 -23.19
CA PRO A 193 -12.96 -5.16 -23.77
C PRO A 193 -13.28 -6.65 -23.66
N ASP A 194 -12.28 -7.49 -23.38
CA ASP A 194 -12.42 -8.94 -23.17
C ASP A 194 -12.15 -9.37 -21.73
N ALA A 195 -12.13 -8.43 -20.78
CA ALA A 195 -12.02 -8.77 -19.38
C ALA A 195 -13.25 -9.56 -18.91
N GLU A 196 -13.00 -10.54 -18.03
CA GLU A 196 -14.10 -11.25 -17.38
C GLU A 196 -14.99 -10.26 -16.62
N VAL A 197 -16.29 -10.44 -16.70
CA VAL A 197 -17.26 -9.60 -15.98
C VAL A 197 -17.15 -9.92 -14.50
N ASP A 198 -16.87 -8.90 -13.69
CA ASP A 198 -16.94 -9.02 -12.24
C ASP A 198 -18.40 -9.27 -11.84
N PRO A 199 -18.71 -10.30 -11.01
CA PRO A 199 -20.06 -10.54 -10.52
C PRO A 199 -20.57 -9.42 -9.60
N TYR A 200 -19.73 -8.49 -9.23
CA TYR A 200 -20.08 -7.31 -8.44
C TYR A 200 -19.88 -6.04 -9.24
N HIS A 201 -20.92 -5.24 -9.30
CA HIS A 201 -20.75 -3.84 -9.72
C HIS A 201 -20.04 -3.07 -8.60
N VAL A 202 -18.91 -2.44 -8.91
CA VAL A 202 -18.09 -1.70 -7.94
C VAL A 202 -18.04 -0.23 -8.33
N GLU A 203 -18.50 0.63 -7.43
CA GLU A 203 -18.38 2.08 -7.55
C GLU A 203 -17.35 2.62 -6.55
N TYR A 204 -16.63 3.65 -6.94
CA TYR A 204 -15.70 4.37 -6.07
C TYR A 204 -16.19 5.82 -5.90
N LYS A 205 -16.45 6.21 -4.66
CA LYS A 205 -16.91 7.55 -4.27
C LYS A 205 -15.85 8.33 -3.52
#